data_93256e2064d6a5ae7951e55100a0ab9a
#
_entry.id   93256e2064d6a5ae7951e55100a0ab9a
#
_cell.length_a   1.000
_cell.length_b   1.000
_cell.length_c   1.000
_cell.angle_alpha   90.00
_cell.angle_beta   90.00
_cell.angle_gamma   90.00
#
_symmetry.space_group_name_H-M   'P 1'
#
loop_
_entity.id
_entity.type
_entity.pdbx_description
1 polymer ?
#
loop_
_entity_poly.entity_id
_entity_poly.type
_entity_poly.pdbx_seq_one_letter_code
_entity_poly.pdbx_strand_id
1 'polypeptide(L)'
;MYTTLHNFALVRNLPISDESLVDCCNCGHEHTAAEMYADTLGRIWCAECLGNAKVANIYELGTHELTRLLDQLDIPYEDPTELCGGQQIKFNWCDGDVICHHGSYGGNVGLLETMGFKMDDGDVSGHLTPFEALEIILHEWNNQTKEEQ
;
A
#
# COMPACT_ATOMS: atom_id res chain seq x y z
N MET A 1 -3.48 -10.72 -0.39
CA MET A 1 -3.42 -12.02 0.27
C MET A 1 -3.13 -11.86 1.74
N TYR A 2 -3.81 -12.63 2.59
CA TYR A 2 -3.69 -12.50 4.04
C TYR A 2 -3.17 -13.82 4.62
N THR A 3 -2.45 -13.72 5.72
CA THR A 3 -2.04 -14.88 6.51
C THR A 3 -2.45 -14.65 7.95
N THR A 4 -2.54 -15.71 8.74
CA THR A 4 -2.78 -15.55 10.18
C THR A 4 -1.59 -14.82 10.80
N LEU A 5 -1.84 -14.03 11.83
CA LEU A 5 -0.76 -13.34 12.54
C LEU A 5 0.22 -14.36 13.14
N HIS A 6 -0.29 -15.52 13.58
CA HIS A 6 0.55 -16.61 14.07
C HIS A 6 1.61 -17.02 13.05
N ASN A 7 1.19 -17.33 11.82
CA ASN A 7 2.13 -17.72 10.75
C ASN A 7 3.05 -16.58 10.32
N PHE A 8 2.51 -15.37 10.25
CA PHE A 8 3.30 -14.18 9.91
C PHE A 8 4.44 -13.96 10.93
N ALA A 9 4.11 -14.04 12.22
CA ALA A 9 5.09 -13.87 13.30
C ALA A 9 6.12 -15.01 13.31
N LEU A 10 5.67 -16.24 13.07
CA LEU A 10 6.54 -17.43 13.07
C LEU A 10 7.61 -17.32 11.98
N VAL A 11 7.22 -16.97 10.77
CA VAL A 11 8.13 -16.84 9.63
C VAL A 11 9.17 -15.74 9.87
N ARG A 12 8.80 -14.66 10.55
CA ARG A 12 9.66 -13.49 10.78
C ARG A 12 10.33 -13.47 12.15
N ASN A 13 10.15 -14.52 12.95
CA ASN A 13 10.70 -14.60 14.32
C ASN A 13 10.30 -13.38 15.18
N LEU A 14 9.05 -12.94 15.08
CA LEU A 14 8.54 -11.86 15.91
C LEU A 14 8.16 -12.39 17.30
N PRO A 15 8.41 -11.62 18.37
CA PRO A 15 8.10 -12.04 19.74
C PRO A 15 6.61 -11.85 20.07
N ILE A 16 5.73 -12.39 19.23
CA ILE A 16 4.29 -12.33 19.40
C ILE A 16 3.77 -13.74 19.68
N SER A 17 3.15 -13.93 20.84
CA SER A 17 2.47 -15.19 21.17
C SER A 17 0.99 -15.07 20.81
N ASP A 18 0.30 -16.21 20.73
CA ASP A 18 -1.14 -16.24 20.46
C ASP A 18 -1.96 -15.50 21.52
N GLU A 19 -1.42 -15.36 22.72
CA GLU A 19 -2.07 -14.68 23.84
C GLU A 19 -1.75 -13.17 23.89
N SER A 20 -0.81 -12.68 23.08
CA SER A 20 -0.45 -11.27 23.04
C SER A 20 -1.63 -10.44 22.58
N LEU A 21 -1.80 -9.24 23.17
CA LEU A 21 -2.80 -8.29 22.74
C LEU A 21 -2.20 -7.39 21.67
N VAL A 22 -2.90 -7.26 20.56
CA VAL A 22 -2.48 -6.41 19.44
C VAL A 22 -3.66 -5.59 18.94
N ASP A 23 -3.37 -4.39 18.45
CA ASP A 23 -4.40 -3.49 17.94
C ASP A 23 -4.63 -3.74 16.45
N CYS A 24 -5.91 -3.71 16.06
CA CYS A 24 -6.29 -3.72 14.65
C CYS A 24 -5.94 -2.37 14.02
N CYS A 25 -5.30 -2.39 12.86
CA CYS A 25 -4.90 -1.18 12.15
C CYS A 25 -6.08 -0.33 11.69
N ASN A 26 -7.27 -0.92 11.56
CA ASN A 26 -8.46 -0.22 11.08
C ASN A 26 -9.36 0.27 12.21
N CYS A 27 -9.75 -0.59 13.15
CA CYS A 27 -10.68 -0.19 14.22
C CYS A 27 -9.98 0.28 15.50
N GLY A 28 -8.69 -0.01 15.66
CA GLY A 28 -7.93 0.39 16.85
C GLY A 28 -8.21 -0.40 18.10
N HIS A 29 -9.10 -1.39 18.07
CA HIS A 29 -9.42 -2.22 19.21
C HIS A 29 -8.38 -3.31 19.43
N GLU A 30 -8.13 -3.66 20.69
CA GLU A 30 -7.25 -4.76 21.05
C GLU A 30 -7.94 -6.11 20.84
N HIS A 31 -7.18 -7.06 20.30
CA HIS A 31 -7.60 -8.46 20.12
C HIS A 31 -6.43 -9.35 20.47
N THR A 32 -6.70 -10.64 20.78
CA THR A 32 -5.61 -11.61 20.94
C THR A 32 -4.99 -11.93 19.59
N ALA A 33 -3.68 -12.08 19.56
CA ALA A 33 -2.95 -12.34 18.31
C ALA A 33 -3.45 -13.60 17.60
N ALA A 34 -3.94 -14.59 18.33
CA ALA A 34 -4.49 -15.82 17.74
C ALA A 34 -5.68 -15.56 16.81
N GLU A 35 -6.39 -14.46 17.01
CA GLU A 35 -7.60 -14.09 16.24
C GLU A 35 -7.29 -13.08 15.12
N MET A 36 -6.05 -12.71 14.96
CA MET A 36 -5.66 -11.64 14.05
C MET A 36 -5.03 -12.15 12.76
N TYR A 37 -4.97 -11.27 11.77
CA TYR A 37 -4.41 -11.54 10.45
C TYR A 37 -3.44 -10.45 10.07
N ALA A 38 -2.46 -10.79 9.23
CA ALA A 38 -1.52 -9.82 8.67
C ALA A 38 -1.64 -9.79 7.15
N ASP A 39 -1.57 -8.59 6.58
CA ASP A 39 -1.50 -8.44 5.13
C ASP A 39 -0.04 -8.43 4.65
N THR A 40 0.15 -8.29 3.35
CA THR A 40 1.48 -8.34 2.73
C THR A 40 2.37 -7.15 3.10
N LEU A 41 1.75 -6.06 3.59
CA LEU A 41 2.48 -4.87 4.05
C LEU A 41 2.78 -4.92 5.55
N GLY A 42 2.40 -6.01 6.23
CA GLY A 42 2.62 -6.17 7.66
C GLY A 42 1.59 -5.48 8.54
N ARG A 43 0.48 -5.01 7.97
CA ARG A 43 -0.62 -4.41 8.75
C ARG A 43 -1.44 -5.52 9.39
N ILE A 44 -1.85 -5.31 10.63
CA ILE A 44 -2.56 -6.32 11.42
C ILE A 44 -4.04 -5.97 11.49
N TRP A 45 -4.88 -6.93 11.15
CA TRP A 45 -6.34 -6.77 11.02
C TRP A 45 -7.07 -7.75 11.91
N CYS A 46 -8.14 -7.31 12.56
CA CYS A 46 -9.08 -8.23 13.20
C CYS A 46 -9.98 -8.89 12.13
N ALA A 47 -10.59 -10.01 12.49
CA ALA A 47 -11.43 -10.77 11.56
C ALA A 47 -12.59 -9.94 11.01
N GLU A 48 -13.20 -9.10 11.85
CA GLU A 48 -14.34 -8.26 11.45
C GLU A 48 -13.91 -7.22 10.40
N CYS A 49 -12.82 -6.49 10.67
CA CYS A 49 -12.32 -5.49 9.73
C CYS A 49 -11.79 -6.14 8.45
N LEU A 50 -11.18 -7.31 8.54
CA LEU A 50 -10.75 -8.08 7.39
C LEU A 50 -11.94 -8.53 6.55
N GLY A 51 -13.03 -8.95 7.19
CA GLY A 51 -14.28 -9.31 6.52
C GLY A 51 -14.87 -8.13 5.74
N ASN A 52 -14.81 -6.93 6.30
CA ASN A 52 -15.26 -5.70 5.65
C ASN A 52 -14.30 -5.30 4.51
N ALA A 53 -13.00 -5.48 4.74
CA ALA A 53 -11.96 -5.19 3.74
C ALA A 53 -11.98 -6.16 2.55
N LYS A 54 -12.71 -7.28 2.64
CA LYS A 54 -12.95 -8.15 1.47
C LYS A 54 -13.80 -7.48 0.40
N VAL A 55 -14.54 -6.46 0.79
CA VAL A 55 -15.24 -5.58 -0.16
C VAL A 55 -14.24 -4.62 -0.78
N ALA A 56 -13.20 -4.24 -0.04
CA ALA A 56 -12.03 -3.55 -0.57
C ALA A 56 -11.04 -4.63 -1.05
N ASN A 57 -10.81 -4.66 -2.32
CA ASN A 57 -9.86 -5.53 -3.02
C ASN A 57 -8.47 -5.37 -2.40
N ILE A 58 -7.67 -6.43 -2.38
CA ILE A 58 -6.26 -6.37 -1.93
C ILE A 58 -5.49 -5.26 -2.65
N TYR A 59 -5.89 -4.94 -3.89
CA TYR A 59 -5.26 -3.90 -4.69
C TYR A 59 -5.51 -2.50 -4.13
N GLU A 60 -6.53 -2.31 -3.32
CA GLU A 60 -6.86 -1.01 -2.71
C GLU A 60 -6.05 -0.71 -1.46
N LEU A 61 -5.52 -1.73 -0.79
CA LEU A 61 -4.81 -1.54 0.48
C LEU A 61 -3.57 -0.66 0.32
N GLY A 62 -2.74 -0.97 -0.66
CA GLY A 62 -1.51 -0.21 -0.92
C GLY A 62 -1.79 1.20 -1.45
N THR A 63 -2.74 1.32 -2.37
CA THR A 63 -3.11 2.63 -2.93
C THR A 63 -3.78 3.52 -1.90
N HIS A 64 -4.60 2.95 -1.02
CA HIS A 64 -5.24 3.71 0.07
C HIS A 64 -4.19 4.26 1.04
N GLU A 65 -3.23 3.45 1.43
CA GLU A 65 -2.14 3.91 2.31
C GLU A 65 -1.30 4.98 1.62
N LEU A 66 -1.02 4.83 0.32
CA LEU A 66 -0.27 5.82 -0.44
C LEU A 66 -1.02 7.16 -0.51
N THR A 67 -2.33 7.14 -0.81
CA THR A 67 -3.11 8.39 -0.88
C THR A 67 -3.14 9.08 0.48
N ARG A 68 -3.22 8.32 1.57
CA ARG A 68 -3.16 8.88 2.93
C ARG A 68 -1.83 9.60 3.17
N LEU A 69 -0.72 9.01 2.72
CA LEU A 69 0.60 9.63 2.84
C LEU A 69 0.71 10.89 1.98
N LEU A 70 0.18 10.86 0.77
CA LEU A 70 0.15 12.02 -0.12
C LEU A 70 -0.67 13.16 0.47
N ASP A 71 -1.81 12.85 1.08
CA ASP A 71 -2.64 13.85 1.76
C ASP A 71 -1.88 14.52 2.92
N GLN A 72 -1.13 13.74 3.68
CA GLN A 72 -0.33 14.26 4.80
C GLN A 72 0.75 15.23 4.34
N LEU A 73 1.25 15.06 3.13
CA LEU A 73 2.32 15.88 2.56
C LEU A 73 1.79 16.97 1.61
N ASP A 74 0.47 17.08 1.48
CA ASP A 74 -0.20 18.03 0.57
C ASP A 74 0.26 17.89 -0.89
N ILE A 75 0.55 16.66 -1.31
CA ILE A 75 0.90 16.37 -2.70
C ILE A 75 -0.38 16.02 -3.45
N PRO A 76 -0.75 16.79 -4.50
CA PRO A 76 -1.99 16.52 -5.24
C PRO A 76 -1.89 15.26 -6.09
N TYR A 77 -3.01 14.58 -6.21
CA TYR A 77 -3.19 13.39 -7.06
C TYR A 77 -4.64 13.34 -7.54
N GLU A 78 -4.88 12.59 -8.60
CA GLU A 78 -6.25 12.31 -9.04
C GLU A 78 -6.82 11.15 -8.24
N ASP A 79 -8.13 11.18 -7.97
CA ASP A 79 -8.78 10.10 -7.24
C ASP A 79 -8.49 8.75 -7.91
N PRO A 80 -8.20 7.69 -7.12
CA PRO A 80 -7.95 6.39 -7.70
C PRO A 80 -9.11 5.90 -8.57
N THR A 81 -8.77 5.34 -9.73
CA THR A 81 -9.75 4.78 -10.66
C THR A 81 -9.51 3.28 -10.82
N GLU A 82 -10.55 2.57 -11.26
CA GLU A 82 -10.43 1.14 -11.53
C GLU A 82 -9.60 0.91 -12.78
N LEU A 83 -8.69 -0.08 -12.70
CA LEU A 83 -7.90 -0.54 -13.84
C LEU A 83 -7.72 -2.05 -13.73
N CYS A 84 -8.26 -2.80 -14.69
CA CYS A 84 -8.11 -4.27 -14.75
C CYS A 84 -8.46 -4.97 -13.43
N GLY A 85 -9.53 -4.52 -12.78
CA GLY A 85 -9.97 -5.06 -11.50
C GLY A 85 -9.22 -4.53 -10.29
N GLY A 86 -8.21 -3.71 -10.48
CA GLY A 86 -7.43 -3.09 -9.42
C GLY A 86 -7.55 -1.58 -9.43
N GLN A 87 -6.45 -0.91 -9.10
CA GLN A 87 -6.43 0.53 -8.89
C GLN A 87 -5.34 1.23 -9.70
N GLN A 88 -5.61 2.45 -10.14
CA GLN A 88 -4.64 3.33 -10.77
C GLN A 88 -4.75 4.73 -10.16
N ILE A 89 -3.61 5.32 -9.81
CA ILE A 89 -3.50 6.71 -9.34
C ILE A 89 -2.69 7.49 -10.36
N LYS A 90 -3.29 8.55 -10.90
CA LYS A 90 -2.63 9.47 -11.83
C LYS A 90 -2.37 10.80 -11.15
N PHE A 91 -1.50 11.59 -11.75
CA PHE A 91 -1.13 12.91 -11.25
C PHE A 91 -1.29 13.92 -12.37
N ASN A 92 -1.86 15.10 -12.07
CA ASN A 92 -2.05 16.16 -13.08
C ASN A 92 -0.80 17.01 -13.29
N TRP A 93 0.23 16.81 -12.49
CA TRP A 93 1.47 17.59 -12.54
C TRP A 93 2.66 16.81 -13.13
N CYS A 94 2.47 15.56 -13.50
CA CYS A 94 3.49 14.75 -14.19
C CYS A 94 2.82 13.63 -14.98
N ASP A 95 3.60 12.92 -15.79
CA ASP A 95 3.12 11.79 -16.60
C ASP A 95 3.18 10.46 -15.85
N GLY A 96 3.65 10.46 -14.61
CA GLY A 96 3.77 9.23 -13.81
C GLY A 96 2.41 8.73 -13.33
N ASP A 97 2.33 7.41 -13.12
CA ASP A 97 1.18 6.77 -12.49
C ASP A 97 1.62 5.65 -11.55
N VAL A 98 0.71 5.28 -10.66
CA VAL A 98 0.87 4.15 -9.73
C VAL A 98 -0.27 3.19 -9.98
N ILE A 99 0.04 1.92 -10.17
CA ILE A 99 -0.97 0.88 -10.40
C ILE A 99 -0.79 -0.27 -9.43
N CYS A 100 -1.90 -0.96 -9.18
CA CYS A 100 -1.93 -2.20 -8.42
C CYS A 100 -3.07 -3.05 -8.95
N HIS A 101 -2.76 -4.06 -9.75
CA HIS A 101 -3.75 -5.02 -10.26
C HIS A 101 -3.07 -6.36 -10.51
N HIS A 102 -3.85 -7.35 -10.94
CA HIS A 102 -3.35 -8.72 -11.08
C HIS A 102 -2.21 -8.87 -12.11
N GLY A 103 -2.11 -7.95 -13.05
CA GLY A 103 -1.05 -7.96 -14.08
C GLY A 103 0.11 -7.02 -13.78
N SER A 104 0.07 -6.23 -12.69
CA SER A 104 1.17 -5.35 -12.33
C SER A 104 2.24 -6.09 -11.53
N TYR A 105 3.47 -5.57 -11.55
CA TYR A 105 4.57 -6.16 -10.79
C TYR A 105 4.34 -5.98 -9.29
N GLY A 106 4.09 -7.09 -8.60
CA GLY A 106 3.78 -7.11 -7.17
C GLY A 106 2.29 -6.97 -6.86
N GLY A 107 1.44 -6.74 -7.86
CA GLY A 107 0.01 -6.55 -7.63
C GLY A 107 -0.68 -7.73 -6.97
N ASN A 108 -0.27 -8.96 -7.28
CA ASN A 108 -0.83 -10.17 -6.70
C ASN A 108 -0.73 -10.23 -5.18
N VAL A 109 0.20 -9.49 -4.60
CA VAL A 109 0.41 -9.42 -3.15
C VAL A 109 0.14 -8.02 -2.61
N GLY A 110 -0.51 -7.15 -3.39
CA GLY A 110 -0.91 -5.82 -2.97
C GLY A 110 0.21 -4.79 -2.99
N LEU A 111 1.35 -5.09 -3.61
CA LEU A 111 2.44 -4.14 -3.79
C LEU A 111 2.21 -3.29 -5.03
N LEU A 112 2.86 -2.13 -5.07
CA LEU A 112 2.62 -1.11 -6.08
C LEU A 112 3.65 -1.14 -7.20
N GLU A 113 3.24 -0.65 -8.37
CA GLU A 113 4.12 -0.46 -9.52
C GLU A 113 4.01 1.00 -9.97
N THR A 114 5.14 1.64 -10.23
CA THR A 114 5.19 3.00 -10.77
C THR A 114 5.75 2.99 -12.19
N MET A 115 5.30 3.94 -12.98
CA MET A 115 5.78 4.14 -14.36
C MET A 115 5.67 5.63 -14.70
N GLY A 116 6.60 6.11 -15.51
CA GLY A 116 6.56 7.49 -16.02
C GLY A 116 7.21 8.53 -15.13
N PHE A 117 7.74 8.15 -13.96
CA PHE A 117 8.52 9.04 -13.11
C PHE A 117 10.00 9.02 -13.56
N LYS A 118 10.74 10.08 -13.27
CA LYS A 118 12.16 10.15 -13.64
C LYS A 118 12.98 9.03 -13.02
N MET A 119 12.66 8.65 -11.79
CA MET A 119 13.36 7.55 -11.11
C MET A 119 13.10 6.19 -11.74
N ASP A 120 12.05 6.06 -12.55
CA ASP A 120 11.78 4.82 -13.28
C ASP A 120 12.69 4.66 -14.52
N ASP A 121 13.31 5.75 -14.93
CA ASP A 121 14.32 5.78 -16.01
C ASP A 121 13.84 5.13 -17.33
N GLY A 122 12.58 5.41 -17.71
CA GLY A 122 11.98 4.89 -18.93
C GLY A 122 11.47 3.46 -18.82
N ASP A 123 11.55 2.86 -17.64
CA ASP A 123 11.06 1.52 -17.35
C ASP A 123 9.96 1.61 -16.26
N VAL A 124 9.70 0.50 -15.60
CA VAL A 124 8.75 0.45 -14.47
C VAL A 124 9.49 0.00 -13.22
N SER A 125 9.01 0.48 -12.08
CA SER A 125 9.47 0.02 -10.76
C SER A 125 8.33 -0.76 -10.11
N GLY A 126 8.57 -1.98 -9.73
CA GLY A 126 7.54 -2.87 -9.20
C GLY A 126 7.84 -3.37 -7.79
N HIS A 127 6.88 -4.12 -7.24
CA HIS A 127 6.98 -4.71 -5.90
C HIS A 127 7.26 -3.66 -4.82
N LEU A 128 6.65 -2.47 -4.96
CA LEU A 128 6.89 -1.34 -4.06
C LEU A 128 5.90 -1.32 -2.92
N THR A 129 6.41 -1.08 -1.71
CA THR A 129 5.55 -0.68 -0.60
C THR A 129 5.06 0.75 -0.84
N PRO A 130 3.99 1.21 -0.14
CA PRO A 130 3.55 2.60 -0.28
C PRO A 130 4.65 3.62 0.01
N PHE A 131 5.54 3.35 0.98
CA PHE A 131 6.65 4.25 1.29
C PHE A 131 7.68 4.32 0.15
N GLU A 132 7.99 3.19 -0.48
CA GLU A 132 8.90 3.16 -1.62
C GLU A 132 8.32 3.90 -2.82
N ALA A 133 7.02 3.71 -3.09
CA ALA A 133 6.34 4.46 -4.13
C ALA A 133 6.33 5.96 -3.81
N LEU A 134 6.12 6.32 -2.54
CA LEU A 134 6.15 7.71 -2.09
C LEU A 134 7.51 8.35 -2.35
N GLU A 135 8.62 7.64 -2.13
CA GLU A 135 9.96 8.16 -2.40
C GLU A 135 10.13 8.55 -3.87
N ILE A 136 9.63 7.71 -4.77
CA ILE A 136 9.67 7.99 -6.21
C ILE A 136 8.85 9.23 -6.55
N ILE A 137 7.65 9.34 -5.98
CA ILE A 137 6.74 10.47 -6.19
C ILE A 137 7.36 11.76 -5.63
N LEU A 138 7.94 11.69 -4.41
CA LEU A 138 8.58 12.85 -3.78
C LEU A 138 9.76 13.38 -4.59
N HIS A 139 10.55 12.48 -5.16
CA HIS A 139 11.67 12.86 -6.02
C HIS A 139 11.16 13.67 -7.22
N GLU A 140 10.09 13.21 -7.87
CA GLU A 140 9.50 13.90 -9.01
C GLU A 140 8.89 15.24 -8.59
N TRP A 141 8.15 15.26 -7.49
CA TRP A 141 7.51 16.46 -6.95
C TRP A 141 8.54 17.53 -6.59
N ASN A 142 9.60 17.14 -5.89
CA ASN A 142 10.66 18.08 -5.49
C ASN A 142 11.42 18.63 -6.68
N ASN A 143 11.66 17.83 -7.71
CA ASN A 143 12.33 18.28 -8.93
C ASN A 143 11.48 19.26 -9.71
N GLN A 144 10.17 19.05 -9.77
CA GLN A 144 9.26 19.96 -10.46
C GLN A 144 9.16 21.31 -9.75
N THR A 145 9.06 21.30 -8.42
CA THR A 145 9.00 22.54 -7.66
C THR A 145 10.27 23.37 -7.78
N LYS A 146 11.42 22.72 -7.99
CA LYS A 146 12.68 23.43 -8.27
C LYS A 146 12.72 24.03 -9.66
N GLU A 147 12.14 23.35 -10.65
CA GLU A 147 12.10 23.83 -12.04
C GLU A 147 11.17 25.03 -12.22
N GLU A 148 10.16 25.17 -11.35
CA GLU A 148 9.22 26.30 -11.37
C GLU A 148 9.79 27.57 -10.72
N GLN A 149 10.91 27.46 -10.05
CA GLN A 149 11.62 28.59 -9.44
C GLN A 149 12.73 29.08 -10.38
#